data_d27f9dd5f29b942ac24494c4dbb8f1e9
#
_entry.id   d27f9dd5f29b942ac24494c4dbb8f1e9
#
_cell.length_a   1.000
_cell.length_b   1.000
_cell.length_c   1.000
_cell.angle_alpha   90.00
_cell.angle_beta   90.00
_cell.angle_gamma   90.00
#
_symmetry.space_group_name_H-M   'P 1'
#
loop_
_entity.id
_entity.type
_entity.pdbx_description
1 polymer ?
#
loop_
_entity_poly.entity_id
_entity_poly.type
_entity_poly.pdbx_seq_one_letter_code
_entity_poly.pdbx_strand_id
1 'polypeptide(L)'
;MDRQPSTHPVAFPAVAWHPALGTAELAAAEAATAAAPRPQRATALLDAVIERLEDAPMTPELARALSCGTREWLLHRAALRFRPDLTWFEANCDTCGAAYDLSLDLRAMPLRPAGAAFPVAWVETSLGRRGFEAPNGGHEEALAGEAGLDPRRRLLALCGLSAAAAEEALRFTEADCARIDAALEEVSPELGEAAASTCPSCGSAVAARVDPFRFGYPAPRGILREIHLLASAYGWSQEAILAMPAARRRNYAALIERDRQARSGRRGALP
;
A
#
# COMPACT_ATOMS: atom_id res chain seq x y z
N MET A 1 3.22 -30.33 16.09
CA MET A 1 1.96 -29.59 16.30
C MET A 1 1.98 -28.45 15.29
N ASP A 2 1.01 -28.39 14.41
CA ASP A 2 0.98 -27.37 13.37
C ASP A 2 0.75 -25.99 13.98
N ARG A 3 1.33 -24.96 13.35
CA ARG A 3 1.14 -23.56 13.77
C ARG A 3 -0.28 -23.11 13.42
N GLN A 4 -0.84 -22.21 14.21
CA GLN A 4 -2.03 -21.50 13.82
C GLN A 4 -1.68 -20.44 12.75
N PRO A 5 -2.58 -20.19 11.79
CA PRO A 5 -2.37 -19.15 10.80
C PRO A 5 -2.29 -17.78 11.48
N SER A 6 -1.38 -16.96 11.02
CA SER A 6 -1.23 -15.56 11.44
C SER A 6 -2.02 -14.59 10.56
N THR A 7 -2.46 -15.06 9.39
CA THR A 7 -3.26 -14.28 8.45
C THR A 7 -4.63 -13.98 9.03
N HIS A 8 -5.03 -12.70 8.99
CA HIS A 8 -6.36 -12.27 9.43
C HIS A 8 -7.45 -12.94 8.58
N PRO A 9 -8.49 -13.52 9.20
CA PRO A 9 -9.46 -14.39 8.51
C PRO A 9 -10.45 -13.64 7.61
N VAL A 10 -10.55 -12.30 7.70
CA VAL A 10 -11.43 -11.50 6.85
C VAL A 10 -10.62 -10.86 5.73
N ALA A 11 -10.97 -11.21 4.48
CA ALA A 11 -10.22 -10.77 3.30
C ALA A 11 -10.35 -9.26 3.01
N PHE A 12 -11.57 -8.73 3.08
CA PHE A 12 -11.83 -7.29 2.85
C PHE A 12 -12.66 -6.76 4.02
N PRO A 13 -12.00 -6.43 5.15
CA PRO A 13 -12.69 -6.05 6.38
C PRO A 13 -13.35 -4.68 6.27
N ALA A 14 -14.34 -4.43 7.12
CA ALA A 14 -14.87 -3.10 7.34
C ALA A 14 -13.80 -2.20 7.95
N VAL A 15 -13.69 -0.95 7.46
CA VAL A 15 -12.61 -0.03 7.80
C VAL A 15 -13.16 1.25 8.41
N ALA A 16 -12.75 1.55 9.63
CA ALA A 16 -12.87 2.88 10.21
C ALA A 16 -11.53 3.61 10.05
N TRP A 17 -11.57 4.77 9.42
CA TRP A 17 -10.40 5.59 9.17
C TRP A 17 -10.26 6.67 10.22
N HIS A 18 -9.04 7.03 10.58
CA HIS A 18 -8.83 8.18 11.45
C HIS A 18 -9.54 9.42 10.91
N PRO A 19 -10.34 10.10 11.74
CA PRO A 19 -11.12 11.27 11.31
C PRO A 19 -10.27 12.51 11.04
N ALA A 20 -9.16 12.68 11.77
CA ALA A 20 -8.27 13.84 11.67
C ALA A 20 -7.32 13.66 10.48
N LEU A 21 -7.73 14.10 9.32
CA LEU A 21 -6.98 13.91 8.09
C LEU A 21 -5.57 14.51 8.10
N GLY A 22 -5.32 15.61 8.83
CA GLY A 22 -4.04 16.30 8.79
C GLY A 22 -2.91 15.53 9.48
N THR A 23 -3.14 15.02 10.68
CA THR A 23 -2.14 14.22 11.40
C THR A 23 -1.91 12.88 10.70
N ALA A 24 -2.98 12.18 10.33
CA ALA A 24 -2.90 10.93 9.59
C ALA A 24 -2.29 11.14 8.17
N GLU A 25 -2.57 12.28 7.52
CA GLU A 25 -1.98 12.63 6.23
C GLU A 25 -0.45 12.80 6.34
N LEU A 26 0.03 13.50 7.37
CA LEU A 26 1.45 13.67 7.61
C LEU A 26 2.14 12.34 7.93
N ALA A 27 1.56 11.55 8.84
CA ALA A 27 2.09 10.24 9.19
C ALA A 27 2.12 9.28 7.99
N ALA A 28 1.06 9.28 7.16
CA ALA A 28 1.02 8.51 5.94
C ALA A 28 2.10 8.95 4.93
N ALA A 29 2.30 10.27 4.77
CA ALA A 29 3.31 10.82 3.90
C ALA A 29 4.73 10.44 4.36
N GLU A 30 4.99 10.49 5.66
CA GLU A 30 6.26 10.08 6.27
C GLU A 30 6.49 8.57 6.08
N ALA A 31 5.49 7.74 6.37
CA ALA A 31 5.55 6.29 6.15
C ALA A 31 5.78 5.93 4.68
N ALA A 32 5.09 6.60 3.75
CA ALA A 32 5.22 6.36 2.32
C ALA A 32 6.60 6.70 1.77
N THR A 33 7.33 7.64 2.39
CA THR A 33 8.65 8.12 1.95
C THR A 33 9.80 7.67 2.83
N ALA A 34 9.54 6.87 3.87
CA ALA A 34 10.57 6.34 4.76
C ALA A 34 11.62 5.53 4.01
N ALA A 35 12.87 5.58 4.48
CA ALA A 35 13.97 4.78 3.95
C ALA A 35 13.88 3.33 4.46
N ALA A 36 12.78 2.65 4.14
CA ALA A 36 12.50 1.28 4.53
C ALA A 36 11.93 0.52 3.32
N PRO A 37 12.07 -0.83 3.27
CA PRO A 37 11.45 -1.64 2.25
C PRO A 37 9.93 -1.41 2.16
N ARG A 38 9.35 -1.64 0.97
CA ARG A 38 7.93 -1.40 0.71
C ARG A 38 6.99 -2.08 1.72
N PRO A 39 7.19 -3.35 2.12
CA PRO A 39 6.29 -4.00 3.08
C PRO A 39 6.23 -3.31 4.45
N GLN A 40 7.38 -2.86 4.98
CA GLN A 40 7.44 -2.12 6.25
C GLN A 40 6.76 -0.75 6.13
N ARG A 41 6.94 -0.05 4.99
CA ARG A 41 6.23 1.20 4.71
C ARG A 41 4.72 0.99 4.64
N ALA A 42 4.27 -0.11 4.04
CA ALA A 42 2.86 -0.48 3.99
C ALA A 42 2.28 -0.70 5.39
N THR A 43 2.97 -1.43 6.25
CA THR A 43 2.57 -1.63 7.66
C THR A 43 2.44 -0.29 8.39
N ALA A 44 3.47 0.56 8.33
CA ALA A 44 3.47 1.86 9.01
C ALA A 44 2.38 2.80 8.48
N LEU A 45 2.11 2.77 7.18
CA LEU A 45 1.08 3.59 6.57
C LEU A 45 -0.32 3.14 6.99
N LEU A 46 -0.60 1.83 6.95
CA LEU A 46 -1.91 1.29 7.36
C LEU A 46 -2.19 1.58 8.84
N ASP A 47 -1.18 1.42 9.71
CA ASP A 47 -1.27 1.77 11.12
C ASP A 47 -1.55 3.26 11.34
N ALA A 48 -0.95 4.13 10.54
CA ALA A 48 -1.13 5.58 10.66
C ALA A 48 -2.51 6.09 10.19
N VAL A 49 -3.18 5.42 9.24
CA VAL A 49 -4.39 5.95 8.61
C VAL A 49 -5.67 5.22 8.99
N ILE A 50 -5.57 4.00 9.50
CA ILE A 50 -6.72 3.19 9.91
C ILE A 50 -6.86 3.27 11.43
N GLU A 51 -8.05 3.58 11.91
CA GLU A 51 -8.38 3.56 13.32
C GLU A 51 -8.74 2.13 13.79
N ARG A 52 -9.59 1.47 12.99
CA ARG A 52 -10.10 0.12 13.31
C ARG A 52 -10.33 -0.68 12.02
N LEU A 53 -10.10 -1.99 12.13
CA LEU A 53 -10.56 -2.99 11.16
C LEU A 53 -11.56 -3.91 11.85
N GLU A 54 -12.75 -4.05 11.29
CA GLU A 54 -13.87 -4.68 11.99
C GLU A 54 -14.00 -4.07 13.40
N ASP A 55 -14.00 -4.91 14.42
CA ASP A 55 -14.07 -4.49 15.82
C ASP A 55 -12.73 -4.29 16.50
N ALA A 56 -11.60 -4.53 15.81
CA ALA A 56 -10.26 -4.43 16.38
C ALA A 56 -9.59 -3.08 16.07
N PRO A 57 -8.90 -2.44 17.04
CA PRO A 57 -8.06 -1.29 16.76
C PRO A 57 -6.92 -1.71 15.82
N MET A 58 -6.53 -0.82 14.90
CA MET A 58 -5.37 -1.07 14.05
C MET A 58 -4.09 -1.05 14.88
N THR A 59 -3.21 -1.98 14.60
CA THR A 59 -1.86 -2.07 15.16
C THR A 59 -0.90 -2.56 14.08
N PRO A 60 0.43 -2.36 14.25
CA PRO A 60 1.40 -2.92 13.31
C PRO A 60 1.29 -4.44 13.16
N GLU A 61 0.96 -5.17 14.24
CA GLU A 61 0.77 -6.63 14.24
C GLU A 61 -0.44 -7.01 13.40
N LEU A 62 -1.57 -6.32 13.56
CA LEU A 62 -2.76 -6.53 12.74
C LEU A 62 -2.49 -6.21 11.27
N ALA A 63 -1.78 -5.11 11.00
CA ALA A 63 -1.40 -4.73 9.64
C ALA A 63 -0.51 -5.80 8.96
N ARG A 64 0.40 -6.46 9.72
CA ARG A 64 1.20 -7.59 9.24
C ARG A 64 0.38 -8.85 9.00
N ALA A 65 -0.63 -9.10 9.84
CA ALA A 65 -1.49 -10.27 9.73
C ALA A 65 -2.44 -10.23 8.52
N LEU A 66 -2.65 -9.08 7.90
CA LEU A 66 -3.48 -8.94 6.70
C LEU A 66 -2.82 -9.62 5.50
N SER A 67 -3.62 -10.31 4.68
CA SER A 67 -3.14 -10.89 3.42
C SER A 67 -2.60 -9.80 2.48
N CYS A 68 -1.67 -10.16 1.60
CA CYS A 68 -1.07 -9.22 0.64
C CYS A 68 -2.13 -8.48 -0.19
N GLY A 69 -3.13 -9.21 -0.72
CA GLY A 69 -4.21 -8.58 -1.50
C GLY A 69 -5.10 -7.64 -0.68
N THR A 70 -5.37 -7.97 0.59
CA THR A 70 -6.07 -7.07 1.51
C THR A 70 -5.28 -5.78 1.76
N ARG A 71 -3.96 -5.90 1.96
CA ARG A 71 -3.06 -4.75 2.16
C ARG A 71 -3.07 -3.83 0.94
N GLU A 72 -2.92 -4.38 -0.26
CA GLU A 72 -2.98 -3.58 -1.50
C GLU A 72 -4.32 -2.86 -1.66
N TRP A 73 -5.42 -3.55 -1.41
CA TRP A 73 -6.74 -2.94 -1.44
C TRP A 73 -6.87 -1.79 -0.43
N LEU A 74 -6.37 -1.93 0.80
CA LEU A 74 -6.38 -0.89 1.80
C LEU A 74 -5.50 0.31 1.41
N LEU A 75 -4.31 0.06 0.84
CA LEU A 75 -3.42 1.10 0.34
C LEU A 75 -4.08 1.93 -0.77
N HIS A 76 -4.77 1.28 -1.70
CA HIS A 76 -5.52 1.99 -2.75
C HIS A 76 -6.67 2.83 -2.18
N ARG A 77 -7.40 2.29 -1.21
CA ARG A 77 -8.47 3.04 -0.53
C ARG A 77 -7.93 4.21 0.27
N ALA A 78 -6.80 4.04 0.95
CA ALA A 78 -6.12 5.13 1.65
C ALA A 78 -5.67 6.23 0.68
N ALA A 79 -5.08 5.85 -0.47
CA ALA A 79 -4.67 6.80 -1.51
C ALA A 79 -5.85 7.67 -1.99
N LEU A 80 -7.01 7.06 -2.24
CA LEU A 80 -8.22 7.76 -2.66
C LEU A 80 -8.76 8.74 -1.59
N ARG A 81 -8.48 8.52 -0.30
CA ARG A 81 -8.85 9.46 0.76
C ARG A 81 -8.02 10.74 0.71
N PHE A 82 -6.74 10.63 0.37
CA PHE A 82 -5.83 11.78 0.26
C PHE A 82 -5.92 12.47 -1.09
N ARG A 83 -6.18 11.70 -2.14
CA ARG A 83 -6.26 12.16 -3.53
C ARG A 83 -7.50 11.59 -4.24
N PRO A 84 -8.70 12.08 -3.90
CA PRO A 84 -9.95 11.55 -4.46
C PRO A 84 -10.07 11.73 -5.98
N ASP A 85 -9.34 12.71 -6.53
CA ASP A 85 -9.34 13.03 -7.97
C ASP A 85 -8.18 12.38 -8.73
N LEU A 86 -7.46 11.45 -8.10
CA LEU A 86 -6.34 10.76 -8.73
C LEU A 86 -6.84 9.79 -9.78
N THR A 87 -6.66 10.16 -11.04
CA THR A 87 -7.08 9.36 -12.21
C THR A 87 -5.99 9.25 -13.28
N TRP A 88 -4.88 9.98 -13.13
CA TRP A 88 -3.77 9.96 -14.08
C TRP A 88 -2.51 9.41 -13.42
N PHE A 89 -1.85 8.50 -14.12
CA PHE A 89 -0.67 7.78 -13.67
C PHE A 89 0.37 7.77 -14.78
N GLU A 90 1.62 7.94 -14.41
CA GLU A 90 2.75 7.76 -15.31
C GLU A 90 3.15 6.27 -15.33
N ALA A 91 3.29 5.71 -16.51
CA ALA A 91 3.77 4.36 -16.75
C ALA A 91 4.94 4.37 -17.74
N ASN A 92 5.72 3.31 -17.74
CA ASN A 92 6.77 3.08 -18.72
C ASN A 92 6.43 1.85 -19.56
N CYS A 93 6.68 1.93 -20.85
CA CYS A 93 6.48 0.81 -21.77
C CYS A 93 7.64 -0.19 -21.63
N ASP A 94 7.35 -1.43 -21.31
CA ASP A 94 8.35 -2.50 -21.18
C ASP A 94 9.01 -2.84 -22.55
N THR A 95 8.34 -2.51 -23.66
CA THR A 95 8.85 -2.82 -25.01
C THR A 95 9.80 -1.74 -25.54
N CYS A 96 9.46 -0.45 -25.38
CA CYS A 96 10.26 0.63 -25.96
C CYS A 96 10.84 1.62 -24.94
N GLY A 97 10.55 1.45 -23.65
CA GLY A 97 11.03 2.30 -22.57
C GLY A 97 10.38 3.70 -22.51
N ALA A 98 9.45 4.03 -23.41
CA ALA A 98 8.81 5.34 -23.42
C ALA A 98 7.91 5.52 -22.20
N ALA A 99 8.03 6.67 -21.53
CA ALA A 99 7.10 7.10 -20.51
C ALA A 99 5.81 7.61 -21.14
N TYR A 100 4.67 7.33 -20.55
CA TYR A 100 3.36 7.82 -20.99
C TYR A 100 2.39 7.92 -19.83
N ASP A 101 1.37 8.78 -19.98
CA ASP A 101 0.30 8.92 -19.01
C ASP A 101 -0.87 7.98 -19.35
N LEU A 102 -1.40 7.31 -18.35
CA LEU A 102 -2.63 6.54 -18.47
C LEU A 102 -3.69 7.04 -17.48
N SER A 103 -4.94 7.03 -17.92
CA SER A 103 -6.08 7.33 -17.05
C SER A 103 -6.67 6.03 -16.50
N LEU A 104 -6.84 5.98 -15.17
CA LEU A 104 -7.40 4.83 -14.47
C LEU A 104 -8.21 5.28 -13.26
N ASP A 105 -9.41 4.76 -13.10
CA ASP A 105 -10.17 4.91 -11.85
C ASP A 105 -9.77 3.79 -10.88
N LEU A 106 -9.07 4.14 -9.81
CA LEU A 106 -8.68 3.19 -8.77
C LEU A 106 -9.88 2.53 -8.07
N ARG A 107 -11.08 3.12 -8.16
CA ARG A 107 -12.31 2.53 -7.61
C ARG A 107 -12.81 1.36 -8.45
N ALA A 108 -12.44 1.35 -9.73
CA ALA A 108 -12.83 0.33 -10.70
C ALA A 108 -11.81 -0.81 -10.83
N MET A 109 -10.75 -0.81 -10.00
CA MET A 109 -9.78 -1.91 -9.99
C MET A 109 -10.47 -3.23 -9.68
N PRO A 110 -10.23 -4.28 -10.49
CA PRO A 110 -10.89 -5.57 -10.29
C PRO A 110 -10.46 -6.20 -8.96
N LEU A 111 -11.45 -6.68 -8.21
CA LEU A 111 -11.26 -7.42 -6.97
C LEU A 111 -11.59 -8.89 -7.21
N ARG A 112 -10.67 -9.77 -6.88
CA ARG A 112 -10.93 -11.20 -6.75
C ARG A 112 -11.18 -11.52 -5.27
N PRO A 113 -12.37 -12.03 -4.91
CA PRO A 113 -12.63 -12.41 -3.53
C PRO A 113 -11.73 -13.57 -3.09
N ALA A 114 -11.57 -13.72 -1.78
CA ALA A 114 -10.88 -14.88 -1.22
C ALA A 114 -11.63 -16.18 -1.55
N GLY A 115 -10.89 -17.25 -1.77
CA GLY A 115 -11.46 -18.59 -1.90
C GLY A 115 -12.09 -19.08 -0.60
N ALA A 116 -12.97 -20.07 -0.69
CA ALA A 116 -13.76 -20.57 0.45
C ALA A 116 -12.91 -21.12 1.61
N ALA A 117 -11.68 -21.54 1.34
CA ALA A 117 -10.76 -22.07 2.35
C ALA A 117 -9.89 -20.97 3.00
N PHE A 118 -10.00 -19.71 2.59
CA PHE A 118 -9.24 -18.62 3.19
C PHE A 118 -9.39 -18.60 4.73
N PRO A 119 -8.31 -18.39 5.48
CA PRO A 119 -6.97 -18.00 5.06
C PRO A 119 -5.99 -19.17 4.83
N VAL A 120 -6.41 -20.43 4.81
CA VAL A 120 -5.53 -21.61 4.75
C VAL A 120 -5.84 -22.51 3.59
N ALA A 121 -4.86 -22.78 2.74
CA ALA A 121 -4.90 -23.80 1.71
C ALA A 121 -4.33 -25.14 2.24
N TRP A 122 -5.03 -26.25 1.95
CA TRP A 122 -4.54 -27.59 2.23
C TRP A 122 -4.15 -28.29 0.93
N VAL A 123 -2.90 -28.74 0.85
CA VAL A 123 -2.31 -29.27 -0.38
C VAL A 123 -1.72 -30.67 -0.16
N GLU A 124 -2.02 -31.59 -1.06
CA GLU A 124 -1.35 -32.87 -1.11
C GLU A 124 0.03 -32.73 -1.79
N THR A 125 1.08 -32.98 -1.02
CA THR A 125 2.48 -32.86 -1.45
C THR A 125 3.14 -34.24 -1.44
N SER A 126 4.35 -34.35 -1.99
CA SER A 126 5.18 -35.56 -1.88
C SER A 126 5.54 -35.93 -0.43
N LEU A 127 5.40 -34.96 0.51
CA LEU A 127 5.61 -35.18 1.95
C LEU A 127 4.29 -35.42 2.71
N GLY A 128 3.17 -35.65 2.01
CA GLY A 128 1.83 -35.78 2.54
C GLY A 128 1.07 -34.46 2.58
N ARG A 129 -0.12 -34.45 3.17
CA ARG A 129 -0.99 -33.26 3.27
C ARG A 129 -0.38 -32.19 4.14
N ARG A 130 -0.28 -30.96 3.63
CA ARG A 130 0.28 -29.78 4.31
C ARG A 130 -0.65 -28.60 4.21
N GLY A 131 -0.70 -27.80 5.29
CA GLY A 131 -1.42 -26.54 5.37
C GLY A 131 -0.49 -25.36 5.11
N PHE A 132 -1.00 -24.40 4.33
CA PHE A 132 -0.31 -23.14 4.04
C PHE A 132 -1.27 -21.97 4.27
N GLU A 133 -0.86 -20.99 5.03
CA GLU A 133 -1.63 -19.76 5.16
C GLU A 133 -1.39 -18.83 3.98
N ALA A 134 -2.39 -18.03 3.61
CA ALA A 134 -2.27 -17.02 2.57
C ALA A 134 -1.11 -16.06 2.89
N PRO A 135 -0.29 -15.66 1.90
CA PRO A 135 0.77 -14.68 2.12
C PRO A 135 0.24 -13.41 2.76
N ASN A 136 0.96 -12.90 3.77
CA ASN A 136 0.59 -11.74 4.55
C ASN A 136 1.76 -10.74 4.67
N GLY A 137 1.49 -9.58 5.28
CA GLY A 137 2.49 -8.52 5.42
C GLY A 137 3.73 -8.92 6.23
N GLY A 138 3.58 -9.82 7.21
CA GLY A 138 4.73 -10.35 7.96
C GLY A 138 5.65 -11.19 7.09
N HIS A 139 5.09 -11.99 6.19
CA HIS A 139 5.85 -12.75 5.20
C HIS A 139 6.58 -11.85 4.21
N GLU A 140 5.92 -10.79 3.70
CA GLU A 140 6.56 -9.80 2.83
C GLU A 140 7.72 -9.09 3.53
N GLU A 141 7.55 -8.68 4.80
CA GLU A 141 8.60 -8.03 5.59
C GLU A 141 9.80 -8.96 5.81
N ALA A 142 9.55 -10.23 6.12
CA ALA A 142 10.60 -11.24 6.27
C ALA A 142 11.37 -11.50 4.97
N LEU A 143 10.66 -11.56 3.83
CA LEU A 143 11.29 -11.73 2.52
C LEU A 143 12.15 -10.52 2.13
N ALA A 144 11.71 -9.31 2.43
CA ALA A 144 12.44 -8.09 2.10
C ALA A 144 13.74 -7.91 2.90
N GLY A 145 13.86 -8.55 4.07
CA GLY A 145 15.01 -8.41 4.98
C GLY A 145 16.21 -9.30 4.67
N GLU A 146 16.09 -10.30 3.79
CA GLU A 146 17.15 -11.28 3.58
C GLU A 146 17.49 -11.47 2.10
N ALA A 147 18.78 -11.39 1.76
CA ALA A 147 19.31 -11.73 0.45
C ALA A 147 19.87 -13.15 0.43
N GLY A 148 19.70 -13.89 -0.68
CA GLY A 148 20.54 -15.04 -0.98
C GLY A 148 19.89 -16.41 -1.09
N LEU A 149 18.59 -16.59 -0.80
CA LEU A 149 17.88 -17.86 -1.02
C LEU A 149 16.82 -17.70 -2.11
N ASP A 150 16.39 -18.82 -2.70
CA ASP A 150 15.25 -18.85 -3.62
C ASP A 150 14.01 -18.23 -2.95
N PRO A 151 13.53 -17.05 -3.41
CA PRO A 151 12.41 -16.34 -2.78
C PRO A 151 11.13 -17.18 -2.71
N ARG A 152 10.90 -18.05 -3.71
CA ARG A 152 9.74 -18.94 -3.76
C ARG A 152 9.78 -19.93 -2.59
N ARG A 153 10.88 -20.65 -2.41
CA ARG A 153 11.03 -21.63 -1.30
C ARG A 153 10.95 -20.95 0.07
N ARG A 154 11.46 -19.75 0.18
CA ARG A 154 11.32 -18.97 1.42
C ARG A 154 9.88 -18.60 1.69
N LEU A 155 9.14 -18.15 0.69
CA LEU A 155 7.71 -17.88 0.85
C LEU A 155 6.96 -19.13 1.30
N LEU A 156 7.23 -20.30 0.69
CA LEU A 156 6.64 -21.57 1.10
C LEU A 156 6.97 -21.94 2.56
N ALA A 157 8.20 -21.70 2.99
CA ALA A 157 8.61 -21.91 4.38
C ALA A 157 7.86 -20.99 5.35
N LEU A 158 7.66 -19.73 4.98
CA LEU A 158 6.95 -18.75 5.80
C LEU A 158 5.44 -19.05 5.88
N CYS A 159 4.82 -19.39 4.75
CA CYS A 159 3.40 -19.72 4.67
C CYS A 159 3.07 -21.09 5.27
N GLY A 160 4.01 -22.03 5.31
CA GLY A 160 3.79 -23.38 5.81
C GLY A 160 3.42 -23.42 7.29
N LEU A 161 2.34 -24.15 7.63
CA LEU A 161 1.86 -24.29 9.00
C LEU A 161 2.52 -25.45 9.77
N SER A 162 3.28 -26.30 9.10
CA SER A 162 4.07 -27.37 9.75
C SER A 162 5.15 -26.77 10.65
N ALA A 163 5.41 -27.42 11.78
CA ALA A 163 6.55 -27.05 12.65
C ALA A 163 7.91 -27.19 11.93
N ALA A 164 8.00 -28.02 10.87
CA ALA A 164 9.16 -28.24 10.05
C ALA A 164 9.10 -27.51 8.69
N ALA A 165 8.26 -26.49 8.53
CA ALA A 165 7.99 -25.84 7.26
C ALA A 165 9.25 -25.36 6.51
N ALA A 166 10.26 -24.87 7.24
CA ALA A 166 11.53 -24.42 6.66
C ALA A 166 12.32 -25.59 6.02
N GLU A 167 12.37 -26.74 6.68
CA GLU A 167 13.03 -27.94 6.18
C GLU A 167 12.24 -28.58 5.04
N GLU A 168 10.91 -28.62 5.17
CA GLU A 168 10.00 -29.16 4.15
C GLU A 168 10.06 -28.36 2.85
N ALA A 169 10.16 -27.02 2.94
CA ALA A 169 10.28 -26.14 1.77
C ALA A 169 11.50 -26.47 0.90
N LEU A 170 12.59 -26.93 1.50
CA LEU A 170 13.79 -27.37 0.77
C LEU A 170 13.62 -28.73 0.10
N ARG A 171 12.67 -29.55 0.57
CA ARG A 171 12.43 -30.92 0.11
C ARG A 171 11.29 -31.02 -0.91
N PHE A 172 10.43 -30.00 -1.02
CA PHE A 172 9.36 -29.98 -2.01
C PHE A 172 9.93 -30.10 -3.43
N THR A 173 9.31 -30.94 -4.23
CA THR A 173 9.57 -31.02 -5.66
C THR A 173 9.02 -29.78 -6.37
N GLU A 174 9.45 -29.52 -7.61
CA GLU A 174 8.88 -28.43 -8.41
C GLU A 174 7.37 -28.62 -8.65
N ALA A 175 6.91 -29.86 -8.75
CA ALA A 175 5.48 -30.17 -8.85
C ALA A 175 4.73 -29.86 -7.55
N ASP A 176 5.35 -30.06 -6.38
CA ASP A 176 4.77 -29.65 -5.09
C ASP A 176 4.69 -28.12 -5.02
N CYS A 177 5.77 -27.43 -5.33
CA CYS A 177 5.81 -25.97 -5.33
C CYS A 177 4.73 -25.38 -6.24
N ALA A 178 4.56 -25.93 -7.46
CA ALA A 178 3.53 -25.46 -8.38
C ALA A 178 2.09 -25.69 -7.85
N ARG A 179 1.85 -26.83 -7.16
CA ARG A 179 0.54 -27.09 -6.54
C ARG A 179 0.26 -26.14 -5.36
N ILE A 180 1.30 -25.87 -4.56
CA ILE A 180 1.16 -24.95 -3.41
C ILE A 180 0.90 -23.53 -3.91
N ASP A 181 1.66 -23.05 -4.91
CA ASP A 181 1.45 -21.73 -5.49
C ASP A 181 0.02 -21.58 -6.02
N ALA A 182 -0.47 -22.54 -6.81
CA ALA A 182 -1.81 -22.52 -7.33
C ALA A 182 -2.89 -22.52 -6.22
N ALA A 183 -2.69 -23.28 -5.15
CA ALA A 183 -3.61 -23.32 -4.02
C ALA A 183 -3.57 -22.01 -3.20
N LEU A 184 -2.41 -21.40 -3.02
CA LEU A 184 -2.27 -20.09 -2.38
C LEU A 184 -2.90 -18.98 -3.22
N GLU A 185 -2.74 -19.03 -4.53
CA GLU A 185 -3.39 -18.10 -5.45
C GLU A 185 -4.91 -18.24 -5.42
N GLU A 186 -5.45 -19.48 -5.36
CA GLU A 186 -6.88 -19.74 -5.29
C GLU A 186 -7.51 -19.20 -4.00
N VAL A 187 -6.85 -19.37 -2.84
CA VAL A 187 -7.42 -18.92 -1.56
C VAL A 187 -7.21 -17.43 -1.31
N SER A 188 -6.16 -16.83 -1.85
CA SER A 188 -5.80 -15.44 -1.56
C SER A 188 -6.75 -14.45 -2.24
N PRO A 189 -7.25 -13.44 -1.50
CA PRO A 189 -7.90 -12.29 -2.13
C PRO A 189 -6.88 -11.50 -2.95
N GLU A 190 -7.33 -10.88 -4.04
CA GLU A 190 -6.46 -10.10 -4.90
C GLU A 190 -7.11 -8.80 -5.32
N LEU A 191 -6.34 -7.71 -5.31
CA LEU A 191 -6.62 -6.51 -6.06
C LEU A 191 -5.82 -6.57 -7.35
N GLY A 192 -6.47 -6.37 -8.50
CA GLY A 192 -5.75 -6.28 -9.78
C GLY A 192 -4.75 -5.14 -9.73
N GLU A 193 -3.45 -5.49 -9.79
CA GLU A 193 -2.35 -4.51 -9.67
C GLU A 193 -2.02 -3.81 -10.99
N ALA A 194 -2.53 -4.33 -12.10
CA ALA A 194 -2.18 -3.85 -13.43
C ALA A 194 -3.40 -3.41 -14.22
N ALA A 195 -3.27 -2.26 -14.87
CA ALA A 195 -4.23 -1.79 -15.85
C ALA A 195 -3.76 -2.14 -17.26
N ALA A 196 -4.63 -2.79 -18.04
CA ALA A 196 -4.36 -2.99 -19.47
C ALA A 196 -4.34 -1.63 -20.19
N SER A 197 -3.28 -1.39 -20.95
CA SER A 197 -3.03 -0.15 -21.65
C SER A 197 -2.35 -0.41 -22.99
N THR A 198 -2.30 0.59 -23.85
CA THR A 198 -1.55 0.53 -25.10
C THR A 198 -0.53 1.67 -25.12
N CYS A 199 0.73 1.35 -25.34
CA CYS A 199 1.78 2.35 -25.44
C CYS A 199 1.51 3.28 -26.63
N PRO A 200 1.41 4.61 -26.43
CA PRO A 200 1.17 5.56 -27.52
C PRO A 200 2.37 5.69 -28.48
N SER A 201 3.57 5.30 -28.04
CA SER A 201 4.79 5.43 -28.85
C SER A 201 5.05 4.25 -29.77
N CYS A 202 4.76 3.01 -29.36
CA CYS A 202 5.07 1.80 -30.16
C CYS A 202 3.85 0.91 -30.43
N GLY A 203 2.68 1.21 -29.85
CA GLY A 203 1.46 0.42 -30.05
C GLY A 203 1.42 -0.91 -29.30
N SER A 204 2.44 -1.26 -28.51
CA SER A 204 2.45 -2.52 -27.76
C SER A 204 1.42 -2.50 -26.63
N ALA A 205 0.77 -3.66 -26.40
CA ALA A 205 -0.05 -3.86 -25.21
C ALA A 205 0.86 -3.90 -23.97
N VAL A 206 0.48 -3.17 -22.95
CA VAL A 206 1.23 -3.04 -21.67
C VAL A 206 0.29 -3.30 -20.51
N ALA A 207 0.76 -4.05 -19.52
CA ALA A 207 0.12 -4.16 -18.21
C ALA A 207 0.77 -3.15 -17.26
N ALA A 208 0.21 -1.94 -17.20
CA ALA A 208 0.77 -0.88 -16.36
C ALA A 208 0.47 -1.15 -14.89
N ARG A 209 1.51 -1.30 -14.07
CA ARG A 209 1.37 -1.45 -12.61
C ARG A 209 1.18 -0.09 -11.95
N VAL A 210 0.15 0.01 -11.12
CA VAL A 210 -0.16 1.21 -10.36
C VAL A 210 0.26 1.00 -8.90
N ASP A 211 1.37 1.62 -8.50
CA ASP A 211 1.82 1.58 -7.10
C ASP A 211 1.31 2.82 -6.35
N PRO A 212 0.42 2.66 -5.35
CA PRO A 212 -0.11 3.78 -4.59
C PRO A 212 0.96 4.57 -3.83
N PHE A 213 2.11 3.98 -3.48
CA PHE A 213 3.21 4.71 -2.86
C PHE A 213 3.82 5.76 -3.77
N ARG A 214 3.76 5.55 -5.07
CA ARG A 214 4.31 6.49 -6.05
C ARG A 214 3.41 7.71 -6.28
N PHE A 215 2.09 7.53 -6.23
CA PHE A 215 1.12 8.54 -6.68
C PHE A 215 0.08 8.94 -5.64
N GLY A 216 -0.21 8.05 -4.70
CA GLY A 216 -1.40 8.14 -3.84
C GLY A 216 -1.24 9.03 -2.62
N TYR A 217 -0.01 9.31 -2.21
CA TYR A 217 0.25 10.01 -0.95
C TYR A 217 0.93 11.36 -1.17
N PRO A 218 0.61 12.37 -0.37
CA PRO A 218 1.27 13.67 -0.45
C PRO A 218 2.74 13.56 -0.02
N ALA A 219 3.58 14.47 -0.50
CA ALA A 219 4.95 14.55 -0.03
C ALA A 219 4.99 15.25 1.33
N PRO A 220 5.74 14.75 2.34
CA PRO A 220 5.83 15.36 3.68
C PRO A 220 6.23 16.83 3.62
N ARG A 221 7.17 17.18 2.74
CA ARG A 221 7.61 18.57 2.54
C ARG A 221 6.48 19.53 2.17
N GLY A 222 5.49 19.07 1.42
CA GLY A 222 4.31 19.88 1.05
C GLY A 222 3.50 20.23 2.29
N ILE A 223 3.20 19.25 3.12
CA ILE A 223 2.44 19.41 4.36
C ILE A 223 3.18 20.31 5.35
N LEU A 224 4.48 20.06 5.55
CA LEU A 224 5.33 20.87 6.43
C LEU A 224 5.42 22.31 5.96
N ARG A 225 5.48 22.55 4.63
CA ARG A 225 5.43 23.91 4.08
C ARG A 225 4.10 24.60 4.38
N GLU A 226 2.97 23.91 4.22
CA GLU A 226 1.65 24.44 4.58
C GLU A 226 1.60 24.83 6.06
N ILE A 227 2.06 23.93 6.95
CA ILE A 227 2.13 24.18 8.40
C ILE A 227 2.99 25.42 8.69
N HIS A 228 4.19 25.49 8.12
CA HIS A 228 5.07 26.62 8.30
C HIS A 228 4.45 27.95 7.83
N LEU A 229 3.79 27.97 6.67
CA LEU A 229 3.11 29.14 6.14
C LEU A 229 1.98 29.64 7.06
N LEU A 230 1.12 28.72 7.51
CA LEU A 230 0.00 29.07 8.38
C LEU A 230 0.46 29.49 9.78
N ALA A 231 1.39 28.76 10.38
CA ALA A 231 1.94 29.10 11.68
C ALA A 231 2.60 30.50 11.66
N SER A 232 3.40 30.78 10.62
CA SER A 232 4.08 32.06 10.47
C SER A 232 3.14 33.24 10.19
N ALA A 233 2.00 32.99 9.51
CA ALA A 233 1.08 34.06 9.14
C ALA A 233 0.02 34.35 10.21
N TYR A 234 -0.47 33.31 10.88
CA TYR A 234 -1.63 33.38 11.79
C TYR A 234 -1.28 33.07 13.26
N GLY A 235 -0.05 32.60 13.54
CA GLY A 235 0.34 32.17 14.89
C GLY A 235 -0.35 30.92 15.40
N TRP A 236 -0.96 30.12 14.50
CA TRP A 236 -1.63 28.88 14.90
C TRP A 236 -0.62 27.79 15.21
N SER A 237 -0.92 26.94 16.19
CA SER A 237 -0.11 25.78 16.50
C SER A 237 -0.17 24.72 15.40
N GLN A 238 0.86 23.90 15.29
CA GLN A 238 0.89 22.75 14.36
C GLN A 238 -0.33 21.83 14.57
N GLU A 239 -0.68 21.58 15.82
CA GLU A 239 -1.80 20.74 16.18
C GLU A 239 -3.14 21.33 15.67
N ALA A 240 -3.39 22.62 15.88
CA ALA A 240 -4.58 23.29 15.36
C ALA A 240 -4.63 23.29 13.83
N ILE A 241 -3.48 23.42 13.16
CA ILE A 241 -3.37 23.37 11.71
C ILE A 241 -3.68 21.96 11.18
N LEU A 242 -3.12 20.91 11.80
CA LEU A 242 -3.34 19.53 11.42
C LEU A 242 -4.76 19.04 11.74
N ALA A 243 -5.44 19.62 12.71
CA ALA A 243 -6.86 19.35 12.99
C ALA A 243 -7.80 19.87 11.88
N MET A 244 -7.31 20.72 10.97
CA MET A 244 -8.12 21.20 9.84
C MET A 244 -8.08 20.20 8.67
N PRO A 245 -9.21 20.07 7.93
CA PRO A 245 -9.21 19.33 6.65
C PRO A 245 -8.17 19.88 5.68
N ALA A 246 -7.47 18.98 4.96
CA ALA A 246 -6.41 19.33 4.02
C ALA A 246 -6.82 20.41 3.00
N ALA A 247 -8.04 20.34 2.46
CA ALA A 247 -8.54 21.34 1.52
C ALA A 247 -8.59 22.76 2.13
N ARG A 248 -9.04 22.88 3.40
CA ARG A 248 -9.08 24.16 4.10
C ARG A 248 -7.67 24.70 4.36
N ARG A 249 -6.75 23.84 4.77
CA ARG A 249 -5.35 24.16 5.00
C ARG A 249 -4.67 24.68 3.73
N ARG A 250 -4.87 24.00 2.59
CA ARG A 250 -4.37 24.43 1.28
C ARG A 250 -4.95 25.78 0.84
N ASN A 251 -6.24 26.00 1.08
CA ASN A 251 -6.88 27.28 0.74
C ASN A 251 -6.24 28.44 1.51
N TYR A 252 -5.97 28.28 2.80
CA TYR A 252 -5.29 29.32 3.59
C TYR A 252 -3.85 29.52 3.12
N ALA A 253 -3.10 28.46 2.83
CA ALA A 253 -1.74 28.56 2.29
C ALA A 253 -1.73 29.33 0.96
N ALA A 254 -2.68 29.06 0.05
CA ALA A 254 -2.80 29.77 -1.22
C ALA A 254 -3.16 31.27 -1.04
N LEU A 255 -3.96 31.64 -0.01
CA LEU A 255 -4.23 33.04 0.32
C LEU A 255 -2.94 33.77 0.74
N ILE A 256 -2.15 33.16 1.62
CA ILE A 256 -0.87 33.74 2.08
C ILE A 256 0.10 33.94 0.91
N GLU A 257 0.21 32.96 0.03
CA GLU A 257 1.10 33.04 -1.13
C GLU A 257 0.68 34.17 -2.08
N ARG A 258 -0.61 34.31 -2.37
CA ARG A 258 -1.16 35.43 -3.17
C ARG A 258 -0.85 36.79 -2.55
N ASP A 259 -1.04 36.96 -1.25
CA ASP A 259 -0.74 38.19 -0.55
C ASP A 259 0.75 38.55 -0.58
N ARG A 260 1.62 37.56 -0.45
CA ARG A 260 3.08 37.73 -0.58
C ARG A 260 3.48 38.16 -1.99
N GLN A 261 2.91 37.56 -3.02
CA GLN A 261 3.15 37.93 -4.43
C GLN A 261 2.68 39.37 -4.71
N ALA A 262 1.50 39.75 -4.23
CA ALA A 262 0.96 41.10 -4.40
C ALA A 262 1.86 42.16 -3.72
N ARG A 263 2.44 41.86 -2.56
CA ARG A 263 3.36 42.76 -1.85
C ARG A 263 4.73 42.87 -2.54
N SER A 264 5.27 41.75 -3.08
CA SER A 264 6.54 41.75 -3.82
C SER A 264 6.42 42.49 -5.15
N GLY A 265 5.32 42.33 -5.88
CA GLY A 265 5.04 43.07 -7.11
C GLY A 265 4.93 44.59 -6.91
N ARG A 266 4.38 45.05 -5.77
CA ARG A 266 4.32 46.46 -5.43
C ARG A 266 5.70 47.07 -5.05
N ARG A 267 6.61 46.27 -4.47
CA ARG A 267 7.96 46.72 -4.13
C ARG A 267 8.90 46.85 -5.34
N GLY A 268 8.64 46.10 -6.42
CA GLY A 268 9.40 46.20 -7.68
C GLY A 268 8.89 47.31 -8.62
N ALA A 269 7.78 47.97 -8.30
CA ALA A 269 7.18 49.02 -9.12
C ALA A 269 7.39 50.45 -8.55
N LEU A 270 8.28 50.65 -7.60
CA LEU A 270 8.69 51.99 -7.16
C LEU A 270 9.90 52.42 -8.00
N PRO A 271 9.79 53.57 -8.68
CA PRO A 271 10.81 54.11 -9.56
C PRO A 271 12.10 54.50 -8.86
#